data_f438641a7773073999250c71cb447fd4
#
_entry.id   f438641a7773073999250c71cb447fd4
#
_cell.length_a   1.000
_cell.length_b   1.000
_cell.length_c   1.000
_cell.angle_alpha   90.00
_cell.angle_beta   90.00
_cell.angle_gamma   90.00
#
_symmetry.space_group_name_H-M   'P 1'
#
loop_
_entity.id
_entity.type
_entity.pdbx_description
1 polymer ?
#
loop_
_entity_poly.entity_id
_entity_poly.type
_entity_poly.pdbx_seq_one_letter_code
_entity_poly.pdbx_strand_id
1 'polypeptide(L)'
;MRRNPLERLAELEQLTPPRKRAVAFDAISLLLRLVGALGRIVPARQRNRLRTLIHKAGLVGRLRPEEVFGLKMLGFLMVPFVVLYAAAAMKVTGGLLWLGMLLAAVIGWEVPDFWLQYQIARRRRLIERHLPDFVDLLATCVEAGLGLDAALDRITRRFPGPLGEEFARYLWEVQIGRPRNLALMSLADRTESEDVRLFATALIQAELFGLPIANVLRAQAEGIRERRFQQARERARRAPLLMLPALAFCFCPVIFLLLFVPLVVRARQSGLLQFLGF
;
A
#
# COMPACT_ATOMS: atom_id res chain seq x y z
N MET A 1 23.86 32.15 25.80
CA MET A 1 23.13 32.89 24.74
C MET A 1 22.08 31.93 24.12
N ARG A 2 20.82 32.11 24.46
CA ARG A 2 19.70 31.32 23.94
C ARG A 2 19.34 31.85 22.55
N ARG A 3 19.67 31.16 21.48
CA ARG A 3 19.24 31.48 20.13
C ARG A 3 17.71 31.33 20.03
N ASN A 4 17.08 32.28 19.40
CA ASN A 4 15.62 32.42 19.28
C ASN A 4 15.04 31.18 18.55
N PRO A 5 13.98 30.54 19.07
CA PRO A 5 13.40 29.35 18.46
C PRO A 5 12.89 29.60 17.02
N LEU A 6 12.58 30.85 16.67
CA LEU A 6 12.14 31.22 15.31
C LEU A 6 13.24 31.17 14.27
N GLU A 7 14.52 31.44 14.66
CA GLU A 7 15.67 31.31 13.75
C GLU A 7 15.97 29.85 13.42
N ARG A 8 15.75 28.92 14.35
CA ARG A 8 15.88 27.48 14.10
C ARG A 8 14.82 26.94 13.13
N LEU A 9 13.60 27.49 13.16
CA LEU A 9 12.56 27.12 12.20
C LEU A 9 12.90 27.61 10.79
N ALA A 10 13.47 28.79 10.64
CA ALA A 10 13.92 29.31 9.34
C ALA A 10 15.14 28.53 8.78
N GLU A 11 16.05 28.08 9.63
CA GLU A 11 17.18 27.21 9.22
C GLU A 11 16.71 25.81 8.78
N LEU A 12 15.70 25.23 9.45
CA LEU A 12 15.12 23.94 9.08
C LEU A 12 14.32 24.03 7.76
N GLU A 13 13.74 25.17 7.45
CA GLU A 13 13.03 25.41 6.19
C GLU A 13 14.02 25.54 5.00
N GLN A 14 15.22 26.05 5.24
CA GLN A 14 16.29 26.17 4.22
C GLN A 14 17.01 24.84 3.95
N LEU A 15 16.98 23.87 4.87
CA LEU A 15 17.57 22.54 4.71
C LEU A 15 16.70 21.55 3.91
N THR A 16 15.50 21.96 3.52
CA THR A 16 14.66 21.16 2.61
C THR A 16 15.19 21.33 1.18
N PRO A 17 15.74 20.27 0.54
CA PRO A 17 16.29 20.42 -0.80
C PRO A 17 15.20 20.84 -1.78
N PRO A 18 15.48 21.75 -2.74
CA PRO A 18 14.50 22.27 -3.69
C PRO A 18 13.99 21.12 -4.55
N ARG A 19 12.71 20.88 -4.41
CA ARG A 19 11.92 19.79 -5.02
C ARG A 19 11.75 20.04 -6.51
N LYS A 20 12.68 19.58 -7.36
CA LYS A 20 12.59 19.63 -8.85
C LYS A 20 11.39 18.85 -9.46
N ARG A 21 10.43 18.40 -8.66
CA ARG A 21 9.19 17.76 -9.13
C ARG A 21 7.94 18.63 -8.96
N ALA A 22 8.08 19.89 -8.59
CA ALA A 22 6.94 20.76 -8.29
C ALA A 22 6.12 21.17 -9.52
N VAL A 23 6.74 21.37 -10.69
CA VAL A 23 6.07 22.00 -11.85
C VAL A 23 5.00 21.12 -12.51
N ALA A 24 5.21 19.81 -12.58
CA ALA A 24 4.18 18.89 -13.07
C ALA A 24 3.03 18.68 -12.06
N PHE A 25 3.32 18.86 -10.76
CA PHE A 25 2.33 18.75 -9.69
C PHE A 25 1.42 19.98 -9.59
N ASP A 26 1.92 21.15 -9.96
CA ASP A 26 1.14 22.40 -9.91
C ASP A 26 0.07 22.47 -11.00
N ALA A 27 0.33 21.98 -12.20
CA ALA A 27 -0.68 21.88 -13.26
C ALA A 27 -1.78 20.87 -12.91
N ILE A 28 -1.40 19.73 -12.30
CA ILE A 28 -2.34 18.72 -11.80
C ILE A 28 -3.13 19.26 -10.61
N SER A 29 -2.52 20.04 -9.72
CA SER A 29 -3.21 20.64 -8.58
C SER A 29 -4.22 21.73 -8.99
N LEU A 30 -3.95 22.45 -10.08
CA LEU A 30 -4.89 23.42 -10.62
C LEU A 30 -6.12 22.74 -11.25
N LEU A 31 -5.90 21.67 -12.01
CA LEU A 31 -6.97 20.80 -12.51
C LEU A 31 -7.77 20.16 -11.38
N LEU A 32 -7.10 19.66 -10.34
CA LEU A 32 -7.74 19.09 -9.15
C LEU A 32 -8.55 20.12 -8.36
N ARG A 33 -8.14 21.39 -8.32
CA ARG A 33 -8.91 22.49 -7.70
C ARG A 33 -10.18 22.83 -8.50
N LEU A 34 -10.14 22.80 -9.81
CA LEU A 34 -11.34 22.95 -10.67
C LEU A 34 -12.30 21.76 -10.50
N VAL A 35 -11.77 20.56 -10.39
CA VAL A 35 -12.53 19.33 -10.16
C VAL A 35 -13.06 19.27 -8.71
N GLY A 36 -12.34 19.84 -7.75
CA GLY A 36 -12.77 19.99 -6.36
C GLY A 36 -14.02 20.88 -6.19
N ALA A 37 -14.28 21.77 -7.14
CA ALA A 37 -15.52 22.55 -7.16
C ALA A 37 -16.75 21.66 -7.46
N LEU A 38 -16.60 20.63 -8.29
CA LEU A 38 -17.61 19.60 -8.53
C LEU A 38 -17.75 18.64 -7.32
N GLY A 39 -16.68 18.49 -6.53
CA GLY A 39 -16.63 17.62 -5.36
C GLY A 39 -17.34 18.18 -4.09
N ARG A 40 -17.97 19.36 -4.14
CA ARG A 40 -18.68 19.93 -2.98
C ARG A 40 -19.92 19.13 -2.55
N ILE A 41 -20.38 18.21 -3.38
CA ILE A 41 -21.56 17.36 -3.11
C ILE A 41 -21.14 16.00 -2.52
N VAL A 42 -20.03 15.93 -1.79
CA VAL A 42 -19.56 14.67 -1.19
C VAL A 42 -20.46 14.26 -0.03
N PRO A 43 -21.11 13.08 -0.06
CA PRO A 43 -21.86 12.56 1.07
C PRO A 43 -20.94 12.42 2.29
N ALA A 44 -21.43 12.80 3.47
CA ALA A 44 -20.64 12.84 4.71
C ALA A 44 -19.95 11.50 5.02
N ARG A 45 -20.60 10.38 4.70
CA ARG A 45 -20.04 9.01 4.87
C ARG A 45 -18.80 8.77 3.99
N GLN A 46 -18.84 9.19 2.73
CA GLN A 46 -17.71 9.01 1.81
C GLN A 46 -16.56 9.94 2.16
N ARG A 47 -16.85 11.17 2.59
CA ARG A 47 -15.84 12.13 3.05
C ARG A 47 -15.03 11.61 4.24
N ASN A 48 -15.69 10.98 5.21
CA ASN A 48 -15.01 10.38 6.37
C ASN A 48 -14.15 9.20 5.97
N ARG A 49 -14.63 8.32 5.09
CA ARG A 49 -13.86 7.19 4.56
C ARG A 49 -12.60 7.66 3.80
N LEU A 50 -12.76 8.64 2.91
CA LEU A 50 -11.63 9.21 2.16
C LEU A 50 -10.63 9.92 3.08
N ARG A 51 -11.10 10.64 4.10
CA ARG A 51 -10.21 11.23 5.13
C ARG A 51 -9.35 10.17 5.80
N THR A 52 -9.95 9.08 6.25
CA THR A 52 -9.22 7.98 6.89
C THR A 52 -8.17 7.37 5.94
N LEU A 53 -8.52 7.14 4.67
CA LEU A 53 -7.60 6.61 3.67
C LEU A 53 -6.45 7.58 3.37
N ILE A 54 -6.71 8.88 3.26
CA ILE A 54 -5.69 9.92 3.04
C ILE A 54 -4.75 10.00 4.25
N HIS A 55 -5.29 9.92 5.49
CA HIS A 55 -4.46 9.86 6.70
C HIS A 55 -3.54 8.65 6.70
N LYS A 56 -4.05 7.47 6.37
CA LYS A 56 -3.28 6.21 6.29
C LYS A 56 -2.24 6.23 5.16
N ALA A 57 -2.56 6.85 4.03
CA ALA A 57 -1.61 7.04 2.93
C ALA A 57 -0.47 8.04 3.26
N GLY A 58 -0.57 8.79 4.37
CA GLY A 58 0.40 9.83 4.73
C GLY A 58 0.37 11.03 3.79
N LEU A 59 -0.72 11.23 3.06
CA LEU A 59 -0.90 12.32 2.11
C LEU A 59 -1.64 13.52 2.73
N VAL A 60 -1.68 13.58 4.06
CA VAL A 60 -2.27 14.69 4.83
C VAL A 60 -1.59 15.98 4.45
N GLY A 61 -2.38 16.98 4.05
CA GLY A 61 -1.87 18.28 3.59
C GLY A 61 -1.48 18.35 2.10
N ARG A 62 -1.42 17.20 1.39
CA ARG A 62 -1.16 17.16 -0.06
C ARG A 62 -2.39 16.91 -0.90
N LEU A 63 -3.34 16.14 -0.38
CA LEU A 63 -4.59 15.81 -1.06
C LEU A 63 -5.77 16.07 -0.13
N ARG A 64 -6.79 16.74 -0.66
CA ARG A 64 -8.05 16.94 0.02
C ARG A 64 -9.04 15.83 -0.36
N PRO A 65 -9.91 15.38 0.56
CA PRO A 65 -10.95 14.38 0.24
C PRO A 65 -11.82 14.78 -0.95
N GLU A 66 -12.04 16.09 -1.10
CA GLU A 66 -12.82 16.70 -2.19
C GLU A 66 -12.14 16.53 -3.55
N GLU A 67 -10.80 16.57 -3.60
CA GLU A 67 -10.01 16.39 -4.83
C GLU A 67 -10.04 14.92 -5.30
N VAL A 68 -9.96 13.98 -4.35
CA VAL A 68 -10.05 12.54 -4.67
C VAL A 68 -11.45 12.18 -5.17
N PHE A 69 -12.49 12.76 -4.56
CA PHE A 69 -13.86 12.55 -5.01
C PHE A 69 -14.10 13.18 -6.39
N GLY A 70 -13.58 14.38 -6.61
CA GLY A 70 -13.62 15.00 -7.92
C GLY A 70 -12.94 14.16 -9.01
N LEU A 71 -11.80 13.53 -8.68
CA LEU A 71 -11.10 12.62 -9.59
C LEU A 71 -11.96 11.37 -9.91
N LYS A 72 -12.72 10.84 -8.94
CA LYS A 72 -13.68 9.76 -9.18
C LYS A 72 -14.79 10.17 -10.13
N MET A 73 -15.38 11.35 -9.92
CA MET A 73 -16.42 11.87 -10.81
C MET A 73 -15.88 12.08 -12.25
N LEU A 74 -14.67 12.57 -12.36
CA LEU A 74 -14.02 12.79 -13.64
C LEU A 74 -13.72 11.45 -14.35
N GLY A 75 -13.23 10.45 -13.63
CA GLY A 75 -13.02 9.09 -14.13
C GLY A 75 -14.33 8.43 -14.59
N PHE A 76 -15.38 8.54 -13.77
CA PHE A 76 -16.70 8.02 -14.08
C PHE A 76 -17.31 8.63 -15.37
N LEU A 77 -17.03 9.91 -15.66
CA LEU A 77 -17.55 10.60 -16.84
C LEU A 77 -16.64 10.43 -18.06
N MET A 78 -15.32 10.56 -17.89
CA MET A 78 -14.34 10.55 -18.99
C MET A 78 -14.11 9.16 -19.59
N VAL A 79 -14.04 8.11 -18.75
CA VAL A 79 -13.70 6.77 -19.23
C VAL A 79 -14.79 6.22 -20.18
N PRO A 80 -16.11 6.30 -19.88
CA PRO A 80 -17.16 5.93 -20.82
C PRO A 80 -17.16 6.79 -22.09
N PHE A 81 -16.86 8.09 -21.96
CA PHE A 81 -16.78 8.99 -23.14
C PHE A 81 -15.67 8.58 -24.12
N VAL A 82 -14.50 8.20 -23.58
CA VAL A 82 -13.38 7.68 -24.39
C VAL A 82 -13.78 6.36 -25.08
N VAL A 83 -14.47 5.47 -24.35
CA VAL A 83 -14.96 4.20 -24.92
C VAL A 83 -15.99 4.45 -26.01
N LEU A 84 -16.90 5.41 -25.81
CA LEU A 84 -17.89 5.80 -26.81
C LEU A 84 -17.23 6.33 -28.09
N TYR A 85 -16.21 7.18 -27.94
CA TYR A 85 -15.45 7.73 -29.06
C TYR A 85 -14.68 6.62 -29.82
N ALA A 86 -14.04 5.71 -29.10
CA ALA A 86 -13.33 4.58 -29.71
C ALA A 86 -14.28 3.62 -30.43
N ALA A 87 -15.45 3.34 -29.85
CA ALA A 87 -16.48 2.49 -30.46
C ALA A 87 -17.08 3.13 -31.74
N ALA A 88 -17.29 4.44 -31.72
CA ALA A 88 -17.72 5.18 -32.88
C ALA A 88 -16.69 5.11 -34.04
N ALA A 89 -15.39 5.20 -33.72
CA ALA A 89 -14.30 5.06 -34.68
C ALA A 89 -14.22 3.63 -35.27
N MET A 90 -14.54 2.62 -34.47
CA MET A 90 -14.55 1.21 -34.91
C MET A 90 -15.90 0.75 -35.48
N LYS A 91 -16.90 1.64 -35.57
CA LYS A 91 -18.28 1.35 -36.05
C LYS A 91 -18.95 0.19 -35.28
N VAL A 92 -18.57 -0.01 -34.04
CA VAL A 92 -19.21 -1.02 -33.17
C VAL A 92 -20.53 -0.45 -32.66
N THR A 93 -21.63 -1.13 -32.98
CA THR A 93 -23.00 -0.76 -32.57
C THR A 93 -23.68 -1.95 -31.91
N GLY A 94 -24.66 -1.69 -31.03
CA GLY A 94 -25.47 -2.73 -30.41
C GLY A 94 -25.25 -2.87 -28.89
N GLY A 95 -25.80 -3.95 -28.31
CA GLY A 95 -25.81 -4.19 -26.87
C GLY A 95 -24.41 -4.29 -26.22
N LEU A 96 -23.39 -4.70 -27.00
CA LEU A 96 -22.01 -4.79 -26.55
C LEU A 96 -21.43 -3.41 -26.16
N LEU A 97 -21.90 -2.35 -26.85
CA LEU A 97 -21.50 -0.97 -26.59
C LEU A 97 -21.98 -0.49 -25.21
N TRP A 98 -23.23 -0.79 -24.87
CA TRP A 98 -23.81 -0.45 -23.56
C TRP A 98 -23.10 -1.19 -22.43
N LEU A 99 -22.78 -2.46 -22.61
CA LEU A 99 -22.00 -3.26 -21.66
C LEU A 99 -20.59 -2.69 -21.46
N GLY A 100 -19.93 -2.31 -22.55
CA GLY A 100 -18.61 -1.66 -22.53
C GLY A 100 -18.62 -0.33 -21.78
N MET A 101 -19.64 0.51 -22.01
CA MET A 101 -19.80 1.78 -21.31
C MET A 101 -20.03 1.60 -19.81
N LEU A 102 -20.86 0.62 -19.43
CA LEU A 102 -21.13 0.32 -18.02
C LEU A 102 -19.86 -0.17 -17.30
N LEU A 103 -19.11 -1.09 -17.92
CA LEU A 103 -17.82 -1.55 -17.38
C LEU A 103 -16.82 -0.41 -17.28
N ALA A 104 -16.72 0.45 -18.29
CA ALA A 104 -15.85 1.61 -18.31
C ALA A 104 -16.17 2.61 -17.18
N ALA A 105 -17.44 2.84 -16.89
CA ALA A 105 -17.89 3.70 -15.79
C ALA A 105 -17.47 3.13 -14.42
N VAL A 106 -17.66 1.82 -14.22
CA VAL A 106 -17.26 1.13 -12.99
C VAL A 106 -15.75 1.20 -12.81
N ILE A 107 -14.97 0.91 -13.85
CA ILE A 107 -13.51 1.00 -13.80
C ILE A 107 -13.06 2.43 -13.47
N GLY A 108 -13.63 3.44 -14.13
CA GLY A 108 -13.31 4.85 -13.87
C GLY A 108 -13.58 5.28 -12.43
N TRP A 109 -14.59 4.69 -11.78
CA TRP A 109 -14.93 4.93 -10.38
C TRP A 109 -13.97 4.25 -9.40
N GLU A 110 -13.49 3.03 -9.69
CA GLU A 110 -12.64 2.23 -8.80
C GLU A 110 -11.15 2.60 -8.89
N VAL A 111 -10.67 3.11 -10.02
CA VAL A 111 -9.24 3.44 -10.25
C VAL A 111 -8.66 4.35 -9.15
N PRO A 112 -9.29 5.45 -8.71
CA PRO A 112 -8.74 6.31 -7.67
C PRO A 112 -8.63 5.61 -6.31
N ASP A 113 -9.58 4.72 -5.97
CA ASP A 113 -9.52 3.94 -4.72
C ASP A 113 -8.39 2.93 -4.74
N PHE A 114 -8.21 2.25 -5.87
CA PHE A 114 -7.11 1.31 -6.07
C PHE A 114 -5.75 2.01 -5.96
N TRP A 115 -5.61 3.19 -6.55
CA TRP A 115 -4.39 4.00 -6.45
C TRP A 115 -4.10 4.39 -4.98
N LEU A 116 -5.13 4.80 -4.23
CA LEU A 116 -4.99 5.16 -2.82
C LEU A 116 -4.57 3.95 -1.98
N GLN A 117 -5.19 2.79 -2.18
CA GLN A 117 -4.83 1.53 -1.53
C GLN A 117 -3.39 1.10 -1.88
N TYR A 118 -2.97 1.29 -3.13
CA TYR A 118 -1.61 1.03 -3.55
C TYR A 118 -0.59 1.92 -2.81
N GLN A 119 -0.90 3.19 -2.62
CA GLN A 119 -0.04 4.12 -1.86
C GLN A 119 0.04 3.72 -0.38
N ILE A 120 -1.08 3.33 0.24
CA ILE A 120 -1.11 2.82 1.61
C ILE A 120 -0.25 1.56 1.72
N ALA A 121 -0.44 0.60 0.83
CA ALA A 121 0.34 -0.63 0.81
C ALA A 121 1.84 -0.39 0.56
N ARG A 122 2.18 0.58 -0.28
CA ARG A 122 3.57 1.01 -0.51
C ARG A 122 4.19 1.63 0.74
N ARG A 123 3.45 2.53 1.41
CA ARG A 123 3.90 3.18 2.66
C ARG A 123 4.12 2.13 3.76
N ARG A 124 3.16 1.23 3.94
CA ARG A 124 3.25 0.12 4.88
C ARG A 124 4.49 -0.75 4.62
N ARG A 125 4.74 -1.17 3.38
CA ARG A 125 5.93 -1.95 3.00
C ARG A 125 7.25 -1.23 3.32
N LEU A 126 7.30 0.09 3.15
CA LEU A 126 8.47 0.88 3.52
C LEU A 126 8.69 0.91 5.04
N ILE A 127 7.62 1.05 5.82
CA ILE A 127 7.67 0.98 7.28
C ILE A 127 8.16 -0.40 7.73
N GLU A 128 7.53 -1.47 7.26
CA GLU A 128 7.89 -2.85 7.58
C GLU A 128 9.36 -3.15 7.18
N ARG A 129 9.83 -2.60 6.08
CA ARG A 129 11.21 -2.82 5.61
C ARG A 129 12.27 -2.23 6.55
N HIS A 130 12.00 -1.06 7.12
CA HIS A 130 12.97 -0.36 7.97
C HIS A 130 12.78 -0.65 9.46
N LEU A 131 11.68 -1.27 9.85
CA LEU A 131 11.36 -1.54 11.25
C LEU A 131 12.42 -2.39 11.98
N PRO A 132 12.98 -3.50 11.41
CA PRO A 132 13.97 -4.29 12.13
C PRO A 132 15.22 -3.49 12.46
N ASP A 133 15.75 -2.76 11.48
CA ASP A 133 16.97 -1.96 11.66
C ASP A 133 16.72 -0.84 12.69
N PHE A 134 15.50 -0.30 12.72
CA PHE A 134 15.08 0.70 13.70
C PHE A 134 15.03 0.10 15.10
N VAL A 135 14.42 -1.08 15.27
CA VAL A 135 14.30 -1.76 16.58
C VAL A 135 15.67 -2.22 17.08
N ASP A 136 16.55 -2.71 16.22
CA ASP A 136 17.92 -3.10 16.58
C ASP A 136 18.71 -1.90 17.12
N LEU A 137 18.66 -0.76 16.44
CA LEU A 137 19.33 0.44 16.92
C LEU A 137 18.71 0.96 18.21
N LEU A 138 17.38 0.83 18.37
CA LEU A 138 16.68 1.20 19.59
C LEU A 138 17.14 0.33 20.76
N ALA A 139 17.21 -0.99 20.57
CA ALA A 139 17.71 -1.91 21.57
C ALA A 139 19.15 -1.53 22.00
N THR A 140 20.03 -1.31 21.04
CA THR A 140 21.43 -0.91 21.31
C THR A 140 21.52 0.41 22.08
N CYS A 141 20.71 1.41 21.77
CA CYS A 141 20.69 2.69 22.47
C CYS A 141 20.18 2.55 23.91
N VAL A 142 19.15 1.73 24.13
CA VAL A 142 18.59 1.48 25.46
C VAL A 142 19.54 0.62 26.30
N GLU A 143 20.24 -0.35 25.71
CA GLU A 143 21.31 -1.13 26.37
C GLU A 143 22.49 -0.26 26.76
N ALA A 144 22.80 0.77 25.99
CA ALA A 144 23.83 1.78 26.33
C ALA A 144 23.39 2.74 27.45
N GLY A 145 22.18 2.54 28.04
CA GLY A 145 21.66 3.32 29.15
C GLY A 145 20.87 4.57 28.75
N LEU A 146 20.55 4.75 27.46
CA LEU A 146 19.65 5.83 27.05
C LEU A 146 18.22 5.49 27.44
N GLY A 147 17.49 6.45 28.00
CA GLY A 147 16.04 6.32 28.20
C GLY A 147 15.31 6.13 26.86
N LEU A 148 14.20 5.39 26.87
CA LEU A 148 13.46 5.03 25.66
C LEU A 148 13.12 6.23 24.77
N ASP A 149 12.60 7.32 25.33
CA ASP A 149 12.23 8.52 24.55
C ASP A 149 13.43 9.23 23.94
N ALA A 150 14.55 9.28 24.66
CA ALA A 150 15.80 9.87 24.18
C ALA A 150 16.40 9.00 23.06
N ALA A 151 16.35 7.69 23.18
CA ALA A 151 16.77 6.75 22.15
C ALA A 151 15.89 6.87 20.90
N LEU A 152 14.58 6.92 21.06
CA LEU A 152 13.62 7.11 19.97
C LEU A 152 13.87 8.45 19.23
N ASP A 153 14.04 9.58 19.94
CA ASP A 153 14.33 10.88 19.31
C ASP A 153 15.61 10.82 18.47
N ARG A 154 16.68 10.22 19.03
CA ARG A 154 17.96 10.10 18.35
C ARG A 154 17.89 9.28 17.07
N ILE A 155 17.17 8.14 17.11
CA ILE A 155 17.05 7.20 15.98
C ILE A 155 16.11 7.74 14.92
N THR A 156 14.98 8.33 15.31
CA THR A 156 13.99 8.90 14.41
C THR A 156 14.61 9.91 13.45
N ARG A 157 15.55 10.72 13.92
CA ARG A 157 16.31 11.67 13.07
C ARG A 157 17.20 10.98 12.04
N ARG A 158 17.62 9.73 12.27
CA ARG A 158 18.47 8.96 11.37
C ARG A 158 17.69 8.17 10.30
N PHE A 159 16.39 7.95 10.52
CA PHE A 159 15.52 7.23 9.60
C PHE A 159 14.58 8.19 8.85
N PRO A 160 15.04 8.80 7.73
CA PRO A 160 14.16 9.62 6.91
C PRO A 160 13.13 8.75 6.21
N GLY A 161 11.87 9.18 6.25
CA GLY A 161 10.79 8.47 5.57
C GLY A 161 9.62 8.11 6.48
N PRO A 162 8.70 7.26 6.01
CA PRO A 162 7.42 7.03 6.68
C PRO A 162 7.55 6.52 8.13
N LEU A 163 8.56 5.68 8.40
CA LEU A 163 8.79 5.15 9.75
C LEU A 163 9.20 6.26 10.72
N GLY A 164 10.21 7.06 10.34
CA GLY A 164 10.67 8.18 11.15
C GLY A 164 9.58 9.24 11.36
N GLU A 165 8.79 9.55 10.33
CA GLU A 165 7.66 10.48 10.43
C GLU A 165 6.64 10.03 11.49
N GLU A 166 6.30 8.74 11.53
CA GLU A 166 5.32 8.21 12.49
C GLU A 166 5.87 8.16 13.91
N PHE A 167 7.16 7.81 14.11
CA PHE A 167 7.79 7.86 15.42
C PHE A 167 8.04 9.29 15.91
N ALA A 168 8.36 10.23 15.02
CA ALA A 168 8.44 11.65 15.38
C ALA A 168 7.08 12.17 15.87
N ARG A 169 6.00 11.75 15.21
CA ARG A 169 4.65 12.09 15.61
C ARG A 169 4.27 11.46 16.95
N TYR A 170 4.66 10.21 17.20
CA TYR A 170 4.49 9.56 18.50
C TYR A 170 5.18 10.36 19.62
N LEU A 171 6.46 10.73 19.41
CA LEU A 171 7.22 11.53 20.39
C LEU A 171 6.55 12.87 20.65
N TRP A 172 6.07 13.55 19.63
CA TRP A 172 5.33 14.78 19.78
C TRP A 172 4.03 14.58 20.58
N GLU A 173 3.26 13.53 20.31
CA GLU A 173 2.05 13.20 21.07
C GLU A 173 2.35 12.97 22.55
N VAL A 174 3.44 12.29 22.88
CA VAL A 174 3.89 12.08 24.27
C VAL A 174 4.34 13.39 24.93
N GLN A 175 5.07 14.24 24.20
CA GLN A 175 5.53 15.54 24.70
C GLN A 175 4.39 16.50 25.04
N ILE A 176 3.27 16.45 24.30
CA ILE A 176 2.06 17.23 24.64
C ILE A 176 1.21 16.61 25.75
N GLY A 177 1.71 15.55 26.41
CA GLY A 177 1.07 14.94 27.59
C GLY A 177 0.10 13.79 27.27
N ARG A 178 0.06 13.29 26.03
CA ARG A 178 -0.75 12.11 25.71
C ARG A 178 -0.14 10.87 26.38
N PRO A 179 -0.95 10.00 27.02
CA PRO A 179 -0.46 8.76 27.61
C PRO A 179 0.27 7.90 26.56
N ARG A 180 1.45 7.34 26.93
CA ARG A 180 2.32 6.59 26.01
C ARG A 180 1.62 5.39 25.38
N ASN A 181 0.85 4.63 26.15
CA ASN A 181 0.07 3.50 25.66
C ASN A 181 -0.92 3.92 24.55
N LEU A 182 -1.62 5.04 24.71
CA LEU A 182 -2.55 5.55 23.70
C LEU A 182 -1.81 6.09 22.46
N ALA A 183 -0.65 6.71 22.65
CA ALA A 183 0.18 7.19 21.55
C ALA A 183 0.76 6.03 20.72
N LEU A 184 1.24 4.94 21.38
CA LEU A 184 1.71 3.72 20.73
C LEU A 184 0.59 2.98 19.97
N MET A 185 -0.60 2.86 20.57
CA MET A 185 -1.76 2.30 19.88
C MET A 185 -2.12 3.09 18.63
N SER A 186 -2.13 4.42 18.73
CA SER A 186 -2.39 5.29 17.58
C SER A 186 -1.33 5.17 16.49
N LEU A 187 -0.05 5.00 16.85
CA LEU A 187 1.03 4.71 15.93
C LEU A 187 0.75 3.41 15.16
N ALA A 188 0.38 2.33 15.87
CA ALA A 188 0.07 1.04 15.26
C ALA A 188 -1.13 1.13 14.30
N ASP A 189 -2.18 1.87 14.67
CA ASP A 189 -3.37 2.03 13.84
C ASP A 189 -3.12 2.88 12.58
N ARG A 190 -2.25 3.88 12.68
CA ARG A 190 -1.87 4.72 11.52
C ARG A 190 -0.99 4.00 10.53
N THR A 191 -0.11 3.13 10.99
CA THR A 191 0.85 2.41 10.13
C THR A 191 0.23 1.22 9.41
N GLU A 192 -0.88 0.68 9.91
CA GLU A 192 -1.54 -0.55 9.41
C GLU A 192 -0.58 -1.75 9.29
N SER A 193 0.53 -1.72 10.01
CA SER A 193 1.52 -2.77 10.01
C SER A 193 1.35 -3.66 11.25
N GLU A 194 1.25 -4.97 10.99
CA GLU A 194 1.14 -5.96 12.06
C GLU A 194 2.42 -6.00 12.92
N ASP A 195 3.58 -5.84 12.28
CA ASP A 195 4.86 -5.82 12.99
C ASP A 195 4.97 -4.62 13.93
N VAL A 196 4.48 -3.43 13.50
CA VAL A 196 4.43 -2.22 14.36
C VAL A 196 3.42 -2.42 15.50
N ARG A 197 2.28 -3.07 15.24
CA ARG A 197 1.27 -3.35 16.27
C ARG A 197 1.82 -4.28 17.34
N LEU A 198 2.52 -5.34 16.95
CA LEU A 198 3.16 -6.27 17.88
C LEU A 198 4.25 -5.59 18.70
N PHE A 199 5.09 -4.76 18.04
CA PHE A 199 6.10 -3.96 18.71
C PHE A 199 5.47 -3.00 19.74
N ALA A 200 4.43 -2.24 19.36
CA ALA A 200 3.75 -1.31 20.25
C ALA A 200 3.12 -2.03 21.45
N THR A 201 2.46 -3.17 21.21
CA THR A 201 1.84 -3.98 22.28
C THR A 201 2.88 -4.53 23.24
N ALA A 202 4.00 -5.05 22.73
CA ALA A 202 5.08 -5.56 23.56
C ALA A 202 5.69 -4.46 24.43
N LEU A 203 5.84 -3.26 23.89
CA LEU A 203 6.36 -2.12 24.62
C LEU A 203 5.40 -1.65 25.73
N ILE A 204 4.09 -1.60 25.43
CA ILE A 204 3.05 -1.30 26.43
C ILE A 204 3.06 -2.32 27.56
N GLN A 205 3.16 -3.61 27.23
CA GLN A 205 3.24 -4.68 28.23
C GLN A 205 4.51 -4.58 29.08
N ALA A 206 5.65 -4.27 28.46
CA ALA A 206 6.91 -4.08 29.18
C ALA A 206 6.81 -2.95 30.21
N GLU A 207 6.22 -1.82 29.83
CA GLU A 207 5.99 -0.70 30.75
C GLU A 207 5.03 -1.06 31.88
N LEU A 208 3.93 -1.78 31.59
CA LEU A 208 2.94 -2.19 32.59
C LEU A 208 3.51 -3.17 33.66
N PHE A 209 4.34 -4.10 33.20
CA PHE A 209 4.92 -5.13 34.08
C PHE A 209 6.30 -4.73 34.63
N GLY A 210 6.82 -3.54 34.31
CA GLY A 210 8.14 -3.08 34.74
C GLY A 210 9.29 -3.93 34.21
N LEU A 211 9.11 -4.57 33.04
CA LEU A 211 10.14 -5.41 32.44
C LEU A 211 11.27 -4.58 31.86
N PRO A 212 12.51 -5.09 31.84
CA PRO A 212 13.62 -4.41 31.18
C PRO A 212 13.32 -4.25 29.69
N ILE A 213 13.09 -3.00 29.25
CA ILE A 213 12.72 -2.67 27.87
C ILE A 213 13.73 -3.20 26.86
N ALA A 214 15.03 -3.17 27.19
CA ALA A 214 16.11 -3.67 26.36
C ALA A 214 15.90 -5.15 25.96
N ASN A 215 15.52 -5.99 26.89
CA ASN A 215 15.28 -7.42 26.62
C ASN A 215 14.08 -7.63 25.69
N VAL A 216 13.01 -6.85 25.90
CA VAL A 216 11.81 -6.90 25.06
C VAL A 216 12.13 -6.42 23.64
N LEU A 217 12.90 -5.36 23.49
CA LEU A 217 13.31 -4.84 22.18
C LEU A 217 14.17 -5.87 21.43
N ARG A 218 15.11 -6.53 22.11
CA ARG A 218 15.94 -7.57 21.49
C ARG A 218 15.10 -8.76 21.01
N ALA A 219 14.19 -9.25 21.84
CA ALA A 219 13.28 -10.32 21.47
C ALA A 219 12.38 -9.93 20.28
N GLN A 220 11.92 -8.68 20.21
CA GLN A 220 11.12 -8.19 19.08
C GLN A 220 11.95 -8.09 17.79
N ALA A 221 13.19 -7.60 17.87
CA ALA A 221 14.10 -7.54 16.71
C ALA A 221 14.33 -8.92 16.11
N GLU A 222 14.61 -9.90 16.97
CA GLU A 222 14.83 -11.29 16.57
C GLU A 222 13.56 -11.91 15.97
N GLY A 223 12.39 -11.69 16.59
CA GLY A 223 11.09 -12.14 16.08
C GLY A 223 10.74 -11.57 14.72
N ILE A 224 11.02 -10.29 14.45
CA ILE A 224 10.76 -9.66 13.15
C ILE A 224 11.68 -10.26 12.07
N ARG A 225 12.96 -10.51 12.39
CA ARG A 225 13.91 -11.14 11.47
C ARG A 225 13.48 -12.57 11.10
N GLU A 226 13.09 -13.37 12.09
CA GLU A 226 12.63 -14.74 11.87
C GLU A 226 11.38 -14.80 10.99
N ARG A 227 10.38 -13.95 11.25
CA ARG A 227 9.19 -13.86 10.40
C ARG A 227 9.52 -13.53 8.94
N ARG A 228 10.46 -12.64 8.69
CA ARG A 228 10.90 -12.34 7.32
C ARG A 228 11.55 -13.53 6.67
N PHE A 229 12.38 -14.25 7.39
CA PHE A 229 13.03 -15.45 6.90
C PHE A 229 12.01 -16.56 6.58
N GLN A 230 10.99 -16.72 7.43
CA GLN A 230 9.88 -17.64 7.20
C GLN A 230 9.08 -17.26 5.95
N GLN A 231 8.74 -15.98 5.78
CA GLN A 231 8.04 -15.50 4.59
C GLN A 231 8.86 -15.72 3.30
N ALA A 232 10.16 -15.53 3.36
CA ALA A 232 11.04 -15.81 2.22
C ALA A 232 11.08 -17.32 1.89
N ARG A 233 11.17 -18.18 2.91
CA ARG A 233 11.09 -19.64 2.76
C ARG A 233 9.74 -20.10 2.20
N GLU A 234 8.63 -19.53 2.67
CA GLU A 234 7.30 -19.85 2.14
C GLU A 234 7.15 -19.49 0.66
N ARG A 235 7.68 -18.33 0.26
CA ARG A 235 7.68 -17.93 -1.16
C ARG A 235 8.52 -18.89 -2.00
N ALA A 236 9.68 -19.30 -1.51
CA ALA A 236 10.54 -20.29 -2.18
C ALA A 236 9.85 -21.66 -2.29
N ARG A 237 9.12 -22.10 -1.27
CA ARG A 237 8.35 -23.36 -1.30
C ARG A 237 7.18 -23.33 -2.28
N ARG A 238 6.61 -22.16 -2.57
CA ARG A 238 5.52 -22.01 -3.54
C ARG A 238 6.00 -21.98 -4.99
N ALA A 239 7.28 -21.69 -5.25
CA ALA A 239 7.83 -21.62 -6.59
C ALA A 239 7.67 -22.94 -7.40
N PRO A 240 7.97 -24.13 -6.85
CA PRO A 240 7.73 -25.39 -7.56
C PRO A 240 6.26 -25.65 -7.86
N LEU A 241 5.34 -25.25 -6.97
CA LEU A 241 3.90 -25.44 -7.18
C LEU A 241 3.37 -24.60 -8.36
N LEU A 242 3.97 -23.44 -8.63
CA LEU A 242 3.61 -22.60 -9.78
C LEU A 242 4.15 -23.16 -11.10
N MET A 243 5.14 -24.07 -11.07
CA MET A 243 5.63 -24.73 -12.27
C MET A 243 4.74 -25.92 -12.69
N LEU A 244 3.99 -26.54 -11.75
CA LEU A 244 3.11 -27.67 -12.05
C LEU A 244 2.04 -27.36 -13.12
N PRO A 245 1.26 -26.28 -13.05
CA PRO A 245 0.28 -25.98 -14.08
C PRO A 245 0.93 -25.66 -15.44
N ALA A 246 2.10 -25.02 -15.46
CA ALA A 246 2.83 -24.76 -16.71
C ALA A 246 3.29 -26.08 -17.35
N LEU A 247 3.79 -27.01 -16.56
CA LEU A 247 4.20 -28.33 -16.99
C LEU A 247 3.00 -29.14 -17.47
N ALA A 248 1.89 -29.14 -16.71
CA ALA A 248 0.66 -29.82 -17.09
C ALA A 248 0.10 -29.28 -18.43
N PHE A 249 0.11 -27.95 -18.61
CA PHE A 249 -0.37 -27.33 -19.84
C PHE A 249 0.52 -27.65 -21.06
N CYS A 250 1.81 -27.87 -20.85
CA CYS A 250 2.74 -28.28 -21.92
C CYS A 250 2.62 -29.74 -22.27
N PHE A 251 2.48 -30.65 -21.28
CA PHE A 251 2.42 -32.09 -21.50
C PHE A 251 1.02 -32.58 -21.90
N CYS A 252 -0.04 -31.95 -21.41
CA CYS A 252 -1.42 -32.39 -21.70
C CYS A 252 -1.73 -32.48 -23.20
N PRO A 253 -1.44 -31.47 -24.05
CA PRO A 253 -1.73 -31.54 -25.47
C PRO A 253 -0.91 -32.65 -26.18
N VAL A 254 0.32 -32.88 -25.75
CA VAL A 254 1.17 -33.94 -26.35
C VAL A 254 0.60 -35.34 -26.02
N ILE A 255 0.22 -35.58 -24.78
CA ILE A 255 -0.39 -36.85 -24.35
C ILE A 255 -1.72 -37.05 -25.07
N PHE A 256 -2.50 -35.97 -25.21
CA PHE A 256 -3.80 -35.98 -25.89
C PHE A 256 -3.64 -36.36 -27.36
N LEU A 257 -2.68 -35.75 -28.09
CA LEU A 257 -2.35 -36.13 -29.46
C LEU A 257 -1.92 -37.58 -29.59
N LEU A 258 -1.06 -38.04 -28.68
CA LEU A 258 -0.50 -39.38 -28.74
C LEU A 258 -1.55 -40.48 -28.48
N LEU A 259 -2.56 -40.17 -27.63
CA LEU A 259 -3.69 -41.06 -27.36
C LEU A 259 -4.77 -41.02 -28.45
N PHE A 260 -5.13 -39.81 -28.90
CA PHE A 260 -6.25 -39.63 -29.81
C PHE A 260 -5.92 -39.92 -31.28
N VAL A 261 -4.70 -39.64 -31.74
CA VAL A 261 -4.31 -39.90 -33.15
C VAL A 261 -4.49 -41.39 -33.53
N PRO A 262 -3.97 -42.36 -32.77
CA PRO A 262 -4.16 -43.78 -33.14
C PRO A 262 -5.62 -44.22 -33.00
N LEU A 263 -6.38 -43.63 -32.07
CA LEU A 263 -7.81 -43.91 -31.89
C LEU A 263 -8.60 -43.47 -33.12
N VAL A 264 -8.37 -42.24 -33.61
CA VAL A 264 -9.01 -41.67 -34.79
C VAL A 264 -8.63 -42.44 -36.04
N VAL A 265 -7.36 -42.85 -36.19
CA VAL A 265 -6.91 -43.68 -37.33
C VAL A 265 -7.61 -45.03 -37.33
N ARG A 266 -7.69 -45.70 -36.19
CA ARG A 266 -8.42 -46.98 -36.06
C ARG A 266 -9.92 -46.84 -36.32
N ALA A 267 -10.57 -45.79 -35.79
CA ALA A 267 -12.00 -45.54 -36.04
C ALA A 267 -12.29 -45.28 -37.52
N ARG A 268 -11.36 -44.62 -38.23
CA ARG A 268 -11.46 -44.40 -39.68
C ARG A 268 -11.27 -45.68 -40.49
N GLN A 269 -10.36 -46.57 -40.07
CA GLN A 269 -10.15 -47.89 -40.72
C GLN A 269 -11.27 -48.88 -40.46
N SER A 270 -11.96 -48.80 -39.32
CA SER A 270 -13.09 -49.69 -38.95
C SER A 270 -14.43 -49.25 -39.53
N GLY A 271 -14.51 -48.24 -40.39
CA GLY A 271 -15.75 -47.77 -41.02
C GLY A 271 -16.77 -47.12 -40.09
N LEU A 272 -16.47 -46.98 -38.79
CA LEU A 272 -17.35 -46.43 -37.78
C LEU A 272 -17.73 -44.98 -38.04
N LEU A 273 -16.87 -44.19 -38.72
CA LEU A 273 -17.15 -42.79 -39.07
C LEU A 273 -18.10 -42.68 -40.27
N GLN A 274 -18.19 -43.70 -41.15
CA GLN A 274 -19.19 -43.72 -42.23
C GLN A 274 -20.60 -43.94 -41.69
N PHE A 275 -20.75 -44.55 -40.50
CA PHE A 275 -22.04 -44.75 -39.84
C PHE A 275 -22.61 -43.52 -39.13
N LEU A 276 -21.74 -42.55 -38.81
CA LEU A 276 -22.07 -41.31 -38.11
C LEU A 276 -22.27 -40.09 -39.03
N GLY A 277 -22.17 -40.28 -40.39
CA GLY A 277 -22.49 -39.24 -41.37
C GLY A 277 -21.51 -38.08 -41.47
N PHE A 278 -20.27 -38.27 -41.10
CA PHE A 278 -19.16 -37.31 -41.29
C PHE A 278 -18.18 -37.83 -42.35
#